data_943496cda6ac9468d9f52c758b3b905d
#
_entry.id   943496cda6ac9468d9f52c758b3b905d
#
_cell.length_a   1.000
_cell.length_b   1.000
_cell.length_c   1.000
_cell.angle_alpha   90.00
_cell.angle_beta   90.00
_cell.angle_gamma   90.00
#
_symmetry.space_group_name_H-M   'P 1'
#
loop_
_entity.id
_entity.type
_entity.pdbx_description
1 polymer ?
#
loop_
_entity_poly.entity_id
_entity_poly.type
_entity_poly.pdbx_seq_one_letter_code
_entity_poly.pdbx_strand_id
1 'polypeptide(L)'
;LLSEFSIGHLRRATALSLSGGERRRTEIARCLATNPKYLLLDEPFAGVDPIAIDDIRNLVGNLKTRGIGVLITDHNVRDTLKLVDRAYILHDGQMLMSGTTEEIVNDENVRRVYLGSNFKIS
;
A
#
# COMPACT_ATOMS: atom_id res chain seq x y z
N LEU A 1 5.72 14.31 13.55
CA LEU A 1 5.03 13.56 12.49
C LEU A 1 5.90 13.35 11.25
N LEU A 2 6.51 14.41 10.72
CA LEU A 2 7.37 14.28 9.53
C LEU A 2 8.58 13.39 9.77
N SER A 3 9.19 13.44 10.96
CA SER A 3 10.35 12.63 11.30
C SER A 3 10.00 11.14 11.39
N GLU A 4 8.78 10.80 11.82
CA GLU A 4 8.29 9.41 11.87
C GLU A 4 8.23 8.78 10.48
N PHE A 5 8.02 9.58 9.43
CA PHE A 5 7.93 9.11 8.05
C PHE A 5 9.24 9.30 7.27
N SER A 6 10.33 9.62 7.97
CA SER A 6 11.64 9.81 7.36
C SER A 6 11.69 10.90 6.28
N ILE A 7 10.85 11.91 6.41
CA ILE A 7 10.80 13.06 5.49
C ILE A 7 11.04 14.40 6.18
N GLY A 8 11.56 14.37 7.41
CA GLY A 8 11.83 15.60 8.17
C GLY A 8 12.76 16.56 7.44
N HIS A 9 13.73 16.03 6.68
CA HIS A 9 14.66 16.82 5.88
C HIS A 9 13.98 17.56 4.72
N LEU A 10 12.78 17.14 4.34
CA LEU A 10 12.03 17.71 3.22
C LEU A 10 11.00 18.77 3.64
N ARG A 11 10.84 19.02 4.93
CA ARG A 11 9.79 19.91 5.42
C ARG A 11 9.80 21.32 4.84
N ARG A 12 10.95 21.78 4.35
CA ARG A 12 11.13 23.08 3.71
C ARG A 12 11.21 23.02 2.19
N ALA A 13 11.13 21.81 1.62
CA ALA A 13 11.14 21.66 0.19
C ALA A 13 9.77 21.98 -0.41
N THR A 14 9.76 22.47 -1.65
CA THR A 14 8.50 22.66 -2.37
C THR A 14 7.94 21.31 -2.81
N ALA A 15 6.61 21.21 -2.92
CA ALA A 15 5.98 19.97 -3.38
C ALA A 15 6.47 19.53 -4.76
N LEU A 16 6.84 20.48 -5.63
CA LEU A 16 7.33 20.17 -6.98
C LEU A 16 8.71 19.51 -6.99
N SER A 17 9.51 19.68 -5.94
CA SER A 17 10.83 19.10 -5.85
C SER A 17 10.86 17.71 -5.22
N LEU A 18 9.71 17.17 -4.80
CA LEU A 18 9.62 15.87 -4.15
C LEU A 18 9.52 14.73 -5.18
N SER A 19 10.17 13.60 -4.88
CA SER A 19 9.98 12.36 -5.63
C SER A 19 8.55 11.81 -5.44
N GLY A 20 8.15 10.83 -6.27
CA GLY A 20 6.85 10.17 -6.12
C GLY A 20 6.65 9.54 -4.74
N GLY A 21 7.68 8.84 -4.22
CA GLY A 21 7.62 8.24 -2.89
C GLY A 21 7.57 9.28 -1.78
N GLU A 22 8.33 10.37 -1.93
CA GLU A 22 8.33 11.47 -0.98
C GLU A 22 6.99 12.20 -0.95
N ARG A 23 6.36 12.40 -2.11
CA ARG A 23 5.00 12.96 -2.19
C ARG A 23 4.00 12.10 -1.45
N ARG A 24 4.06 10.77 -1.64
CA ARG A 24 3.17 9.84 -0.96
C ARG A 24 3.31 9.94 0.56
N ARG A 25 4.54 9.95 1.05
CA ARG A 25 4.78 10.10 2.50
C ARG A 25 4.27 11.43 3.03
N THR A 26 4.45 12.50 2.28
CA THR A 26 3.96 13.83 2.65
C THR A 26 2.44 13.88 2.70
N GLU A 27 1.78 13.29 1.71
CA GLU A 27 0.32 13.22 1.66
C GLU A 27 -0.23 12.44 2.86
N ILE A 28 0.39 11.30 3.19
CA ILE A 28 -0.01 10.49 4.33
C ILE A 28 0.21 11.25 5.64
N ALA A 29 1.35 11.93 5.80
CA ALA A 29 1.63 12.74 6.97
C ALA A 29 0.59 13.84 7.16
N ARG A 30 0.18 14.49 6.07
CA ARG A 30 -0.86 15.51 6.10
C ARG A 30 -2.21 14.94 6.54
N CYS A 31 -2.57 13.77 6.02
CA CYS A 31 -3.80 13.11 6.44
C CYS A 31 -3.77 12.74 7.92
N LEU A 32 -2.64 12.29 8.43
CA LEU A 32 -2.48 11.93 9.84
C LEU A 32 -2.58 13.12 10.78
N ALA A 33 -2.38 14.34 10.30
CA ALA A 33 -2.57 15.54 11.11
C ALA A 33 -4.01 15.70 11.60
N THR A 34 -4.97 15.04 10.93
CA THR A 34 -6.38 15.03 11.35
C THR A 34 -6.69 13.96 12.40
N ASN A 35 -5.70 13.18 12.83
CA ASN A 35 -5.83 12.08 13.79
C ASN A 35 -6.91 11.06 13.39
N PRO A 36 -6.82 10.43 12.21
CA PRO A 36 -7.85 9.52 11.72
C PRO A 36 -7.80 8.16 12.39
N LYS A 37 -8.94 7.46 12.41
CA LYS A 37 -9.02 6.04 12.81
C LYS A 37 -8.78 5.13 11.61
N TYR A 38 -9.11 5.57 10.42
CA TYR A 38 -8.97 4.84 9.16
C TYR A 38 -8.32 5.72 8.12
N LEU A 39 -7.51 5.10 7.29
CA LEU A 39 -6.84 5.78 6.18
C LEU A 39 -7.09 5.00 4.90
N LEU A 40 -7.47 5.71 3.84
CA LEU A 40 -7.68 5.13 2.52
C LEU A 40 -6.54 5.56 1.61
N LEU A 41 -5.85 4.58 1.03
CA LEU A 41 -4.75 4.81 0.10
C LEU A 41 -5.15 4.29 -1.28
N ASP A 42 -5.29 5.21 -2.22
CA ASP A 42 -5.65 4.88 -3.60
C ASP A 42 -4.38 4.79 -4.45
N GLU A 43 -4.09 3.59 -4.92
CA GLU A 43 -2.94 3.26 -5.75
C GLU A 43 -1.60 3.78 -5.19
N PRO A 44 -1.24 3.43 -3.94
CA PRO A 44 -0.03 3.98 -3.30
C PRO A 44 1.26 3.55 -4.00
N PHE A 45 1.25 2.47 -4.79
CA PHE A 45 2.42 1.98 -5.50
C PHE A 45 2.54 2.51 -6.94
N ALA A 46 1.56 3.28 -7.42
CA ALA A 46 1.58 3.80 -8.78
C ALA A 46 2.72 4.80 -8.97
N GLY A 47 3.53 4.59 -10.01
CA GLY A 47 4.63 5.49 -10.34
C GLY A 47 5.76 5.55 -9.31
N VAL A 48 5.86 4.55 -8.45
CA VAL A 48 6.86 4.51 -7.38
C VAL A 48 7.97 3.53 -7.75
N ASP A 49 9.22 3.92 -7.51
CA ASP A 49 10.39 3.06 -7.73
C ASP A 49 10.36 1.84 -6.84
N PRO A 50 10.93 0.69 -7.28
CA PRO A 50 10.98 -0.52 -6.45
C PRO A 50 11.59 -0.31 -5.06
N ILE A 51 12.58 0.57 -4.94
CA ILE A 51 13.19 0.88 -3.64
C ILE A 51 12.20 1.62 -2.74
N ALA A 52 11.43 2.55 -3.32
CA ALA A 52 10.44 3.32 -2.57
C ALA A 52 9.20 2.49 -2.18
N ILE A 53 8.95 1.36 -2.85
CA ILE A 53 7.87 0.45 -2.47
C ILE A 53 8.10 -0.09 -1.05
N ASP A 54 9.32 -0.46 -0.72
CA ASP A 54 9.64 -0.94 0.62
C ASP A 54 9.43 0.15 1.68
N ASP A 55 9.77 1.38 1.36
CA ASP A 55 9.51 2.52 2.25
C ASP A 55 8.01 2.69 2.52
N ILE A 56 7.18 2.56 1.48
CA ILE A 56 5.73 2.65 1.62
C ILE A 56 5.20 1.49 2.46
N ARG A 57 5.70 0.27 2.25
CA ARG A 57 5.33 -0.87 3.08
C ARG A 57 5.64 -0.63 4.56
N ASN A 58 6.83 -0.14 4.85
CA ASN A 58 7.23 0.16 6.22
C ASN A 58 6.35 1.23 6.84
N LEU A 59 6.00 2.24 6.06
CA LEU A 59 5.12 3.32 6.49
C LEU A 59 3.73 2.78 6.85
N VAL A 60 3.14 1.96 5.99
CA VAL A 60 1.83 1.35 6.24
C VAL A 60 1.88 0.42 7.44
N GLY A 61 2.97 -0.35 7.60
CA GLY A 61 3.18 -1.16 8.78
C GLY A 61 3.19 -0.35 10.07
N ASN A 62 3.81 0.81 10.05
CA ASN A 62 3.82 1.73 11.19
C ASN A 62 2.43 2.27 11.52
N LEU A 63 1.64 2.59 10.50
CA LEU A 63 0.25 3.02 10.68
C LEU A 63 -0.58 1.96 11.37
N LYS A 64 -0.43 0.72 10.93
CA LYS A 64 -1.10 -0.43 11.51
C LYS A 64 -0.70 -0.63 12.97
N THR A 65 0.58 -0.51 13.30
CA THR A 65 1.07 -0.59 14.67
C THR A 65 0.46 0.50 15.55
N ARG A 66 0.16 1.65 15.00
CA ARG A 66 -0.50 2.75 15.71
C ARG A 66 -2.01 2.53 15.89
N GLY A 67 -2.54 1.41 15.43
CA GLY A 67 -3.96 1.10 15.52
C GLY A 67 -4.85 1.74 14.45
N ILE A 68 -4.26 2.25 13.38
CA ILE A 68 -5.01 2.84 12.27
C ILE A 68 -5.38 1.75 11.28
N GLY A 69 -6.67 1.65 10.93
CA GLY A 69 -7.13 0.76 9.87
C GLY A 69 -6.75 1.35 8.51
N VAL A 70 -6.16 0.54 7.63
CA VAL A 70 -5.72 1.00 6.31
C VAL A 70 -6.41 0.21 5.22
N LEU A 71 -7.11 0.91 4.33
CA LEU A 71 -7.69 0.34 3.13
C LEU A 71 -6.86 0.78 1.92
N ILE A 72 -6.39 -0.19 1.15
CA ILE A 72 -5.53 0.07 0.00
C ILE A 72 -6.22 -0.42 -1.26
N THR A 73 -6.27 0.41 -2.31
CA THR A 73 -6.65 -0.02 -3.65
C THR A 73 -5.41 0.07 -4.52
N ASP A 74 -5.10 -1.00 -5.25
CA ASP A 74 -3.96 -1.01 -6.17
C ASP A 74 -4.11 -2.14 -7.17
N HIS A 75 -3.61 -1.95 -8.37
CA HIS A 75 -3.54 -3.01 -9.38
C HIS A 75 -2.23 -3.80 -9.30
N ASN A 76 -1.27 -3.33 -8.51
CA ASN A 76 -0.05 -4.07 -8.22
C ASN A 76 -0.33 -5.15 -7.17
N VAL A 77 -0.92 -6.26 -7.63
CA VAL A 77 -1.41 -7.32 -6.75
C VAL A 77 -0.30 -7.93 -5.91
N ARG A 78 0.86 -8.14 -6.52
CA ARG A 78 1.99 -8.82 -5.83
C ARG A 78 2.49 -8.04 -4.62
N ASP A 79 2.74 -6.75 -4.80
CA ASP A 79 3.24 -5.93 -3.70
C ASP A 79 2.15 -5.65 -2.66
N THR A 80 0.91 -5.49 -3.11
CA THR A 80 -0.22 -5.30 -2.21
C THR A 80 -0.44 -6.52 -1.31
N LEU A 81 -0.41 -7.73 -1.88
CA LEU A 81 -0.59 -8.96 -1.10
C LEU A 81 0.49 -9.19 -0.05
N LYS A 82 1.69 -8.66 -0.27
CA LYS A 82 2.77 -8.73 0.73
C LYS A 82 2.54 -7.82 1.93
N LEU A 83 1.63 -6.88 1.81
CA LEU A 83 1.40 -5.82 2.79
C LEU A 83 0.12 -6.03 3.61
N VAL A 84 -0.94 -6.54 2.99
CA VAL A 84 -2.27 -6.57 3.59
C VAL A 84 -2.52 -7.84 4.40
N ASP A 85 -3.47 -7.75 5.35
CA ASP A 85 -3.93 -8.91 6.11
C ASP A 85 -5.05 -9.64 5.38
N ARG A 86 -5.92 -8.89 4.71
CA ARG A 86 -7.03 -9.41 3.89
C ARG A 86 -7.10 -8.65 2.59
N ALA A 87 -7.58 -9.31 1.57
CA ALA A 87 -7.76 -8.68 0.27
C ALA A 87 -9.09 -9.06 -0.36
N TYR A 88 -9.56 -8.17 -1.23
CA TYR A 88 -10.75 -8.34 -2.05
C TYR A 88 -10.31 -8.19 -3.50
N ILE A 89 -10.47 -9.24 -4.29
CA ILE A 89 -10.05 -9.24 -5.69
C ILE A 89 -11.27 -8.93 -6.55
N LEU A 90 -11.21 -7.81 -7.26
CA LEU A 90 -12.24 -7.41 -8.20
C LEU A 90 -11.77 -7.67 -9.62
N HIS A 91 -12.64 -8.24 -10.45
CA HIS A 91 -12.37 -8.51 -11.85
C HIS A 91 -13.67 -8.38 -12.64
N ASP A 92 -13.63 -7.63 -13.75
CA ASP A 92 -14.80 -7.35 -14.59
C ASP A 92 -16.02 -6.87 -13.81
N GLY A 93 -15.80 -5.96 -12.86
CA GLY A 93 -16.87 -5.38 -12.05
C GLY A 93 -17.48 -6.32 -11.02
N GLN A 94 -16.87 -7.48 -10.79
CA GLN A 94 -17.37 -8.49 -9.84
C GLN A 94 -16.30 -8.86 -8.84
N MET A 95 -16.72 -9.30 -7.66
CA MET A 95 -15.80 -9.83 -6.64
C MET A 95 -15.41 -11.26 -7.03
N LEU A 96 -14.16 -11.44 -7.43
CA LEU A 96 -13.63 -12.76 -7.78
C LEU A 96 -13.38 -13.59 -6.52
N MET A 97 -12.80 -13.00 -5.49
CA MET A 97 -12.51 -13.65 -4.23
C MET A 97 -12.24 -12.64 -3.14
N SER A 98 -12.50 -13.01 -1.90
CA SER A 98 -12.05 -12.28 -0.72
C SER A 98 -11.52 -13.25 0.33
N GLY A 99 -10.54 -12.82 1.12
CA GLY A 99 -9.98 -13.66 2.16
C GLY A 99 -8.64 -13.15 2.66
N THR A 100 -7.97 -13.98 3.44
CA THR A 100 -6.61 -13.70 3.88
C THR A 100 -5.64 -13.76 2.70
N THR A 101 -4.48 -13.16 2.87
CA THR A 101 -3.44 -13.21 1.83
C THR A 101 -3.11 -14.64 1.43
N GLU A 102 -3.01 -15.56 2.39
CA GLU A 102 -2.72 -16.96 2.12
C GLU A 102 -3.82 -17.63 1.30
N GLU A 103 -5.08 -17.40 1.64
CA GLU A 103 -6.23 -17.91 0.88
C GLU A 103 -6.22 -17.39 -0.55
N ILE A 104 -5.94 -16.09 -0.73
CA ILE A 104 -5.89 -15.44 -2.04
C ILE A 104 -4.79 -16.05 -2.91
N VAL A 105 -3.60 -16.21 -2.36
CA VAL A 105 -2.43 -16.73 -3.10
C VAL A 105 -2.64 -18.16 -3.56
N ASN A 106 -3.39 -18.94 -2.79
CA ASN A 106 -3.66 -20.34 -3.11
C ASN A 106 -4.89 -20.55 -4.00
N ASP A 107 -5.65 -19.50 -4.30
CA ASP A 107 -6.82 -19.61 -5.16
C ASP A 107 -6.43 -19.77 -6.62
N GLU A 108 -6.97 -20.79 -7.30
CA GLU A 108 -6.65 -21.09 -8.69
C GLU A 108 -7.07 -19.98 -9.65
N ASN A 109 -8.21 -19.36 -9.43
CA ASN A 109 -8.71 -18.29 -10.30
C ASN A 109 -7.83 -17.04 -10.18
N VAL A 110 -7.43 -16.68 -8.96
CA VAL A 110 -6.54 -15.55 -8.72
C VAL A 110 -5.19 -15.79 -9.36
N ARG A 111 -4.63 -16.98 -9.23
CA ARG A 111 -3.35 -17.34 -9.86
C ARG A 111 -3.43 -17.23 -11.37
N ARG A 112 -4.50 -17.73 -11.96
CA ARG A 112 -4.70 -17.72 -13.41
C ARG A 112 -4.83 -16.29 -13.94
N VAL A 113 -5.54 -15.42 -13.25
CA VAL A 113 -5.88 -14.08 -13.75
C VAL A 113 -4.79 -13.06 -13.41
N TYR A 114 -4.20 -13.13 -12.22
CA TYR A 114 -3.34 -12.06 -11.71
C TYR A 114 -1.91 -12.46 -11.36
N LEU A 115 -1.69 -13.66 -10.83
CA LEU A 115 -0.42 -13.99 -10.20
C LEU A 115 0.49 -14.88 -11.05
N GLY A 116 -0.10 -15.79 -11.80
CA GLY A 116 0.65 -16.85 -12.47
C GLY A 116 0.91 -18.04 -11.54
N SER A 117 1.20 -19.21 -12.13
CA SER A 117 1.29 -20.46 -11.41
C SER A 117 2.50 -20.56 -10.46
N ASN A 118 3.55 -19.78 -10.73
CA ASN A 118 4.80 -19.83 -9.97
C ASN A 118 4.89 -18.76 -8.88
N PHE A 119 3.85 -17.98 -8.68
CA PHE A 119 3.88 -16.93 -7.68
C PHE A 119 3.98 -17.48 -6.27
N LYS A 120 4.89 -16.90 -5.48
CA LYS A 120 5.07 -17.20 -4.05
C LYS A 120 5.26 -15.88 -3.29
N ILE A 121 4.68 -15.80 -2.11
CA ILE A 121 4.97 -14.72 -1.18
C ILE A 121 6.24 -15.10 -0.43
N SER A 122 7.22 -14.25 -0.54
CA SER A 122 8.50 -14.43 0.16
C SER A 122 8.84 -13.18 0.97
#